data_9472bfa35be96212aa51e6d891b6e8d9
#
_entry.id   9472bfa35be96212aa51e6d891b6e8d9
#
_cell.length_a   1.000
_cell.length_b   1.000
_cell.length_c   1.000
_cell.angle_alpha   90.00
_cell.angle_beta   90.00
_cell.angle_gamma   90.00
#
_symmetry.space_group_name_H-M   'P 1'
#
loop_
_entity.id
_entity.type
_entity.pdbx_description
1 polymer ?
#
loop_
_entity_poly.entity_id
_entity_poly.type
_entity_poly.pdbx_seq_one_letter_code
_entity_poly.pdbx_strand_id
1 'polypeptide(L)'
;MDTRYALANEEIMDKKVRLKARLDRVIYPKTGQSSGTWTIAAFNLLEVLDGDVPPVFLLSNHFTAKGRMPALNTRDEYTISARLVKDEKYGLQYEIDTMCLDYDMDDEEDQRKFFSFFLTPNQIESLYEQFDNPVELLQNRDVKTLIKA
;
A
#
# COMPACT_ATOMS: atom_id res chain seq x y z
N MET A 1 19.02 -13.10 24.43
CA MET A 1 18.08 -13.08 23.28
C MET A 1 17.47 -14.47 23.13
N ASP A 2 16.18 -14.52 22.91
CA ASP A 2 15.48 -15.79 22.73
C ASP A 2 15.88 -16.43 21.39
N THR A 3 16.46 -17.63 21.44
CA THR A 3 16.90 -18.39 20.26
C THR A 3 15.73 -18.70 19.32
N ARG A 4 14.54 -18.97 19.88
CA ARG A 4 13.33 -19.23 19.09
C ARG A 4 12.94 -18.02 18.25
N TYR A 5 13.07 -16.82 18.81
CA TYR A 5 12.77 -15.57 18.13
C TYR A 5 13.71 -15.36 16.94
N ALA A 6 15.01 -15.57 17.13
CA ALA A 6 15.99 -15.42 16.07
C ALA A 6 15.75 -16.41 14.92
N LEU A 7 15.43 -17.67 15.24
CA LEU A 7 15.13 -18.70 14.23
C LEU A 7 13.85 -18.36 13.46
N ALA A 8 12.80 -17.87 14.15
CA ALA A 8 11.55 -17.47 13.48
C ALA A 8 11.80 -16.33 12.48
N ASN A 9 12.65 -15.36 12.82
CA ASN A 9 13.00 -14.28 11.90
C ASN A 9 13.76 -14.79 10.67
N GLU A 10 14.69 -15.72 10.85
CA GLU A 10 15.43 -16.31 9.74
C GLU A 10 14.51 -17.09 8.79
N GLU A 11 13.53 -17.80 9.31
CA GLU A 11 12.58 -18.57 8.51
C GLU A 11 11.71 -17.69 7.62
N ILE A 12 11.45 -16.45 8.03
CA ILE A 12 10.57 -15.53 7.28
C ILE A 12 11.36 -14.50 6.47
N MET A 13 12.69 -14.52 6.50
CA MET A 13 13.52 -13.65 5.66
C MET A 13 13.29 -13.94 4.18
N ASP A 14 13.24 -12.89 3.37
CA ASP A 14 13.02 -12.92 1.92
C ASP A 14 11.68 -13.54 1.46
N LYS A 15 10.81 -13.92 2.40
CA LYS A 15 9.48 -14.38 2.06
C LYS A 15 8.53 -13.20 1.89
N LYS A 16 7.63 -13.31 0.92
CA LYS A 16 6.64 -12.29 0.64
C LYS A 16 5.56 -12.26 1.70
N VAL A 17 5.16 -11.03 2.07
CA VAL A 17 3.99 -10.79 2.91
C VAL A 17 3.08 -9.79 2.23
N ARG A 18 1.81 -9.81 2.61
CA ARG A 18 0.85 -8.76 2.25
C ARG A 18 0.29 -8.17 3.53
N LEU A 19 0.36 -6.87 3.63
CA LEU A 19 0.01 -6.13 4.83
C LEU A 19 -0.92 -4.99 4.49
N LYS A 20 -1.81 -4.69 5.43
CA LYS A 20 -2.58 -3.45 5.42
C LYS A 20 -1.97 -2.52 6.44
N ALA A 21 -1.64 -1.31 6.03
CA ALA A 21 -0.91 -0.37 6.88
C ALA A 21 -1.32 1.08 6.62
N ARG A 22 -1.14 1.91 7.64
CA ARG A 22 -1.33 3.36 7.54
C ARG A 22 0.02 4.03 7.70
N LEU A 23 0.27 5.07 6.91
CA LEU A 23 1.52 5.82 7.00
C LEU A 23 1.61 6.52 8.37
N ASP A 24 2.73 6.30 9.07
CA ASP A 24 3.10 7.07 10.25
C ASP A 24 3.89 8.31 9.85
N ARG A 25 5.00 8.12 9.15
CA ARG A 25 5.83 9.23 8.66
C ARG A 25 6.75 8.79 7.53
N VAL A 26 7.12 9.74 6.67
CA VAL A 26 8.17 9.55 5.67
C VAL A 26 9.52 9.86 6.31
N ILE A 27 10.45 8.92 6.21
CA ILE A 27 11.81 9.08 6.74
C ILE A 27 12.74 9.68 5.68
N TYR A 28 12.62 9.21 4.43
CA TYR A 28 13.39 9.69 3.29
C TYR A 28 12.55 9.62 2.01
N PRO A 29 12.53 10.62 1.14
CA PRO A 29 13.19 11.92 1.30
C PRO A 29 12.50 12.77 2.38
N LYS A 30 13.25 13.69 2.98
CA LYS A 30 12.69 14.60 4.01
C LYS A 30 11.64 15.53 3.44
N THR A 31 11.80 15.90 2.17
CA THR A 31 10.85 16.73 1.41
C THR A 31 10.79 16.23 -0.02
N GLY A 32 9.67 16.52 -0.71
CA GLY A 32 9.55 16.19 -2.13
C GLY A 32 9.21 14.73 -2.43
N GLN A 33 8.68 13.99 -1.45
CA GLN A 33 8.18 12.64 -1.72
C GLN A 33 7.03 12.71 -2.72
N SER A 34 7.11 11.92 -3.77
CA SER A 34 6.13 11.88 -4.84
C SER A 34 5.98 10.46 -5.38
N SER A 35 4.96 10.24 -6.20
CA SER A 35 4.69 8.93 -6.78
C SER A 35 5.89 8.40 -7.57
N GLY A 36 6.27 7.13 -7.31
CA GLY A 36 7.39 6.47 -7.97
C GLY A 36 8.76 6.80 -7.42
N THR A 37 8.86 7.68 -6.43
CA THR A 37 10.11 8.05 -5.78
C THR A 37 10.57 6.94 -4.83
N TRP A 38 11.88 6.67 -4.80
CA TRP A 38 12.46 5.81 -3.77
C TRP A 38 12.23 6.44 -2.40
N THR A 39 11.57 5.72 -1.53
CA THR A 39 11.09 6.23 -0.25
C THR A 39 11.42 5.25 0.87
N ILE A 40 11.78 5.78 2.03
CA ILE A 40 11.85 5.03 3.28
C ILE A 40 10.82 5.65 4.20
N ALA A 41 9.90 4.84 4.71
CA ALA A 41 8.79 5.33 5.53
C ALA A 41 8.46 4.36 6.66
N ALA A 42 7.94 4.90 7.74
CA ALA A 42 7.43 4.14 8.88
C ALA A 42 5.92 4.03 8.78
N PHE A 43 5.41 2.83 9.06
CA PHE A 43 3.98 2.51 8.95
C PHE A 43 3.46 1.93 10.25
N ASN A 44 2.19 2.17 10.50
CA ASN A 44 1.42 1.44 11.51
C ASN A 44 0.79 0.22 10.85
N LEU A 45 1.06 -0.96 11.40
CA LEU A 45 0.51 -2.20 10.90
C LEU A 45 -0.95 -2.34 11.35
N LEU A 46 -1.86 -2.44 10.39
CA LEU A 46 -3.29 -2.58 10.68
C LEU A 46 -3.74 -4.04 10.61
N GLU A 47 -3.26 -4.79 9.60
CA GLU A 47 -3.67 -6.17 9.40
C GLU A 47 -2.60 -6.92 8.59
N VAL A 48 -2.38 -8.18 8.93
CA VAL A 48 -1.57 -9.09 8.11
C VAL A 48 -2.53 -9.84 7.19
N LEU A 49 -2.45 -9.57 5.89
CA LEU A 49 -3.34 -10.17 4.90
C LEU A 49 -2.83 -11.54 4.45
N ASP A 50 -1.53 -11.71 4.37
CA ASP A 50 -0.89 -12.97 3.97
C ASP A 50 0.55 -13.00 4.45
N GLY A 51 1.04 -14.19 4.81
CA GLY A 51 2.42 -14.41 5.22
C GLY A 51 2.66 -14.23 6.71
N ASP A 52 3.91 -14.39 7.11
CA ASP A 52 4.36 -14.30 8.50
C ASP A 52 5.14 -13.03 8.75
N VAL A 53 4.84 -12.37 9.85
CA VAL A 53 5.43 -11.09 10.25
C VAL A 53 6.25 -11.31 11.54
N PRO A 54 7.44 -10.69 11.66
CA PRO A 54 8.21 -10.79 12.90
C PRO A 54 7.42 -10.35 14.13
N PRO A 55 7.51 -11.06 15.24
CA PRO A 55 6.79 -10.70 16.47
C PRO A 55 7.00 -9.25 16.93
N VAL A 56 8.18 -8.68 16.69
CA VAL A 56 8.47 -7.29 17.07
C VAL A 56 7.53 -6.31 16.33
N PHE A 57 7.17 -6.57 15.09
CA PHE A 57 6.25 -5.72 14.35
C PHE A 57 4.80 -5.89 14.84
N LEU A 58 4.43 -7.11 15.22
CA LEU A 58 3.10 -7.36 15.78
C LEU A 58 2.92 -6.72 17.15
N LEU A 59 3.94 -6.77 18.00
CA LEU A 59 3.89 -6.17 19.33
C LEU A 59 3.87 -4.65 19.30
N SER A 60 4.63 -4.04 18.39
CA SER A 60 4.68 -2.58 18.27
C SER A 60 3.61 -2.02 17.33
N ASN A 61 2.96 -2.85 16.53
CA ASN A 61 2.09 -2.46 15.42
C ASN A 61 2.78 -1.46 14.46
N HIS A 62 4.09 -1.65 14.25
CA HIS A 62 4.91 -0.68 13.53
C HIS A 62 6.03 -1.39 12.77
N PHE A 63 6.32 -0.89 11.57
CA PHE A 63 7.45 -1.37 10.77
C PHE A 63 7.96 -0.25 9.86
N THR A 64 9.18 -0.41 9.38
CA THR A 64 9.77 0.47 8.37
C THR A 64 9.84 -0.27 7.04
N ALA A 65 9.53 0.42 5.96
CA ALA A 65 9.59 -0.11 4.61
C ALA A 65 10.37 0.82 3.70
N LYS A 66 11.02 0.24 2.69
CA LYS A 66 11.78 0.97 1.67
C LYS A 66 11.44 0.46 0.29
N GLY A 67 11.49 1.33 -0.69
CA GLY A 67 11.21 1.01 -2.08
C GLY A 67 10.55 2.15 -2.80
N ARG A 68 10.11 1.89 -4.02
CA ARG A 68 9.33 2.86 -4.78
C ARG A 68 7.90 2.85 -4.27
N MET A 69 7.40 4.00 -3.88
CA MET A 69 6.10 4.14 -3.26
C MET A 69 5.25 5.17 -4.01
N PRO A 70 3.91 5.07 -3.93
CA PRO A 70 3.03 6.13 -4.41
C PRO A 70 3.21 7.40 -3.58
N ALA A 71 2.59 8.49 -3.99
CA ALA A 71 2.52 9.69 -3.15
C ALA A 71 1.82 9.33 -1.83
N LEU A 72 2.45 9.62 -0.71
CA LEU A 72 2.02 9.17 0.61
C LEU A 72 1.25 10.24 1.37
N ASN A 73 0.23 9.78 2.12
CA ASN A 73 -0.57 10.63 2.99
C ASN A 73 -0.86 9.86 4.29
N THR A 74 -0.65 10.51 5.45
CA THR A 74 -0.87 9.90 6.77
C THR A 74 -2.31 9.51 7.05
N ARG A 75 -3.27 10.00 6.26
CA ARG A 75 -4.69 9.64 6.40
C ARG A 75 -5.08 8.39 5.65
N ASP A 76 -4.23 7.96 4.73
CA ASP A 76 -4.56 6.88 3.81
C ASP A 76 -4.07 5.54 4.33
N GLU A 77 -4.80 4.50 3.97
CA GLU A 77 -4.41 3.12 4.21
C GLU A 77 -3.89 2.50 2.91
N TYR A 78 -2.92 1.62 3.05
CA TYR A 78 -2.25 1.01 1.90
C TYR A 78 -2.20 -0.50 2.05
N THR A 79 -2.33 -1.21 0.92
CA THR A 79 -1.99 -2.63 0.84
C THR A 79 -0.58 -2.74 0.30
N ILE A 80 0.30 -3.36 1.08
CA ILE A 80 1.72 -3.47 0.79
C ILE A 80 2.08 -4.94 0.59
N SER A 81 2.71 -5.23 -0.55
CA SER A 81 3.33 -6.53 -0.83
C SER A 81 4.84 -6.33 -0.75
N ALA A 82 5.49 -7.06 0.14
CA ALA A 82 6.89 -6.80 0.45
C ALA A 82 7.62 -8.05 0.92
N ARG A 83 8.94 -7.94 1.04
CA ARG A 83 9.81 -9.00 1.57
C ARG A 83 10.60 -8.47 2.75
N LEU A 84 10.76 -9.30 3.77
CA LEU A 84 11.56 -8.96 4.94
C LEU A 84 13.03 -9.01 4.58
N VAL A 85 13.73 -7.91 4.85
CA VAL A 85 15.19 -7.81 4.65
C VAL A 85 15.84 -7.29 5.93
N LYS A 86 17.12 -7.58 6.08
CA LYS A 86 17.89 -7.08 7.21
C LYS A 86 18.84 -5.99 6.75
N ASP A 87 18.65 -4.79 7.29
CA ASP A 87 19.55 -3.66 7.06
C ASP A 87 20.63 -3.66 8.16
N GLU A 88 21.89 -3.47 7.78
CA GLU A 88 23.00 -3.48 8.73
C GLU A 88 22.90 -2.37 9.78
N LYS A 89 22.36 -1.24 9.37
CA LYS A 89 22.24 -0.05 10.22
C LYS A 89 20.94 0.01 11.00
N TYR A 90 19.81 -0.38 10.37
CA TYR A 90 18.47 -0.17 10.92
C TYR A 90 17.74 -1.45 11.32
N GLY A 91 18.36 -2.62 11.12
CA GLY A 91 17.77 -3.91 11.50
C GLY A 91 16.75 -4.41 10.49
N LEU A 92 15.67 -5.03 10.98
CA LEU A 92 14.65 -5.61 10.12
C LEU A 92 13.79 -4.52 9.47
N GLN A 93 13.62 -4.62 8.16
CA GLN A 93 12.79 -3.72 7.36
C GLN A 93 12.07 -4.52 6.28
N TYR A 94 11.02 -3.92 5.69
CA TYR A 94 10.40 -4.46 4.49
C TYR A 94 10.91 -3.75 3.24
N GLU A 95 11.25 -4.54 2.22
CA GLU A 95 11.51 -4.05 0.87
C GLU A 95 10.24 -4.23 0.05
N ILE A 96 9.71 -3.14 -0.49
CA ILE A 96 8.42 -3.12 -1.18
C ILE A 96 8.53 -3.73 -2.57
N ASP A 97 7.66 -4.70 -2.87
CA ASP A 97 7.42 -5.18 -4.24
C ASP A 97 6.33 -4.36 -4.90
N THR A 98 5.17 -4.25 -4.25
CA THR A 98 4.04 -3.46 -4.72
C THR A 98 3.37 -2.77 -3.56
N MET A 99 2.79 -1.61 -3.82
CA MET A 99 2.06 -0.84 -2.83
C MET A 99 0.91 -0.11 -3.50
N CYS A 100 -0.28 -0.29 -2.99
CA CYS A 100 -1.50 0.30 -3.52
C CYS A 100 -2.25 1.04 -2.43
N LEU A 101 -2.82 2.19 -2.78
CA LEU A 101 -3.73 2.90 -1.91
C LEU A 101 -5.03 2.10 -1.80
N ASP A 102 -5.51 1.91 -0.57
CA ASP A 102 -6.80 1.28 -0.34
C ASP A 102 -7.90 2.31 -0.49
N TYR A 103 -8.86 1.99 -1.37
CA TYR A 103 -10.03 2.82 -1.61
C TYR A 103 -11.27 2.16 -1.04
N ASP A 104 -12.13 2.95 -0.42
CA ASP A 104 -13.47 2.52 -0.09
C ASP A 104 -14.35 2.68 -1.34
N MET A 105 -14.57 1.58 -2.05
CA MET A 105 -15.33 1.59 -3.30
C MET A 105 -16.84 1.77 -3.10
N ASP A 106 -17.30 1.82 -1.85
CA ASP A 106 -18.66 2.21 -1.52
C ASP A 106 -18.81 3.72 -1.32
N ASP A 107 -17.70 4.45 -1.22
CA ASP A 107 -17.65 5.91 -1.09
C ASP A 107 -17.34 6.55 -2.45
N GLU A 108 -18.22 7.47 -2.91
CA GLU A 108 -18.06 8.13 -4.21
C GLU A 108 -16.75 8.94 -4.30
N GLU A 109 -16.35 9.61 -3.23
CA GLU A 109 -15.09 10.38 -3.21
C GLU A 109 -13.88 9.49 -3.46
N ASP A 110 -13.81 8.33 -2.81
CA ASP A 110 -12.75 7.36 -3.02
C ASP A 110 -12.81 6.73 -4.42
N GLN A 111 -14.00 6.46 -4.93
CA GLN A 111 -14.20 5.99 -6.31
C GLN A 111 -13.63 6.99 -7.31
N ARG A 112 -13.92 8.28 -7.13
CA ARG A 112 -13.42 9.35 -8.01
C ARG A 112 -11.90 9.48 -7.95
N LYS A 113 -11.29 9.34 -6.77
CA LYS A 113 -9.83 9.29 -6.62
C LYS A 113 -9.23 8.12 -7.40
N PHE A 114 -9.83 6.95 -7.29
CA PHE A 114 -9.39 5.75 -8.01
C PHE A 114 -9.41 6.00 -9.52
N PHE A 115 -10.52 6.50 -10.04
CA PHE A 115 -10.66 6.77 -11.48
C PHE A 115 -9.68 7.85 -11.95
N SER A 116 -9.28 8.80 -11.09
CA SER A 116 -8.38 9.88 -11.45
C SER A 116 -6.98 9.43 -11.86
N PHE A 117 -6.59 8.18 -11.54
CA PHE A 117 -5.29 7.64 -11.94
C PHE A 117 -5.23 7.31 -13.44
N PHE A 118 -6.37 7.13 -14.09
CA PHE A 118 -6.40 6.74 -15.50
C PHE A 118 -7.46 7.47 -16.34
N LEU A 119 -8.26 8.32 -15.72
CA LEU A 119 -9.27 9.13 -16.42
C LEU A 119 -9.08 10.63 -16.10
N THR A 120 -9.43 11.48 -17.07
CA THR A 120 -9.46 12.92 -16.84
C THR A 120 -10.70 13.31 -16.02
N PRO A 121 -10.72 14.51 -15.39
CA PRO A 121 -11.92 14.97 -14.67
C PRO A 121 -13.19 14.97 -15.52
N ASN A 122 -13.10 15.35 -16.80
CA ASN A 122 -14.25 15.34 -17.69
C ASN A 122 -14.75 13.93 -17.98
N GLN A 123 -13.82 12.97 -18.14
CA GLN A 123 -14.18 11.56 -18.32
C GLN A 123 -14.85 10.99 -17.09
N ILE A 124 -14.39 11.36 -15.89
CA ILE A 124 -15.01 10.93 -14.63
C ILE A 124 -16.43 11.46 -14.52
N GLU A 125 -16.66 12.74 -14.82
CA GLU A 125 -18.00 13.33 -14.80
C GLU A 125 -18.93 12.65 -15.79
N SER A 126 -18.47 12.39 -17.02
CA SER A 126 -19.26 11.66 -18.02
C SER A 126 -19.63 10.25 -17.54
N LEU A 127 -18.70 9.57 -16.85
CA LEU A 127 -18.91 8.23 -16.31
C LEU A 127 -20.06 8.22 -15.31
N TYR A 128 -20.09 9.17 -14.37
CA TYR A 128 -21.15 9.27 -13.37
C TYR A 128 -22.49 9.77 -13.94
N GLU A 129 -22.46 10.50 -15.05
CA GLU A 129 -23.68 10.89 -15.76
C GLU A 129 -24.32 9.72 -16.52
N GLN A 130 -23.49 8.81 -17.06
CA GLN A 130 -23.96 7.69 -17.89
C GLN A 130 -24.31 6.44 -17.09
N PHE A 131 -23.69 6.25 -15.91
CA PHE A 131 -23.82 5.03 -15.11
C PHE A 131 -24.17 5.40 -13.67
N ASP A 132 -25.16 4.69 -13.10
CA ASP A 132 -25.53 4.88 -11.70
C ASP A 132 -24.44 4.40 -10.75
N ASN A 133 -23.73 3.31 -11.12
CA ASN A 133 -22.63 2.76 -10.34
C ASN A 133 -21.48 2.35 -11.26
N PRO A 134 -20.56 3.27 -11.56
CA PRO A 134 -19.42 2.97 -12.43
C PRO A 134 -18.51 1.86 -11.92
N VAL A 135 -18.50 1.62 -10.61
CA VAL A 135 -17.67 0.56 -10.01
C VAL A 135 -18.09 -0.83 -10.47
N GLU A 136 -19.35 -1.04 -10.79
CA GLU A 136 -19.82 -2.32 -11.34
C GLU A 136 -19.11 -2.69 -12.64
N LEU A 137 -18.74 -1.69 -13.45
CA LEU A 137 -18.00 -1.92 -14.69
C LEU A 137 -16.62 -2.49 -14.41
N LEU A 138 -15.98 -2.05 -13.35
CA LEU A 138 -14.68 -2.60 -12.91
C LEU A 138 -14.83 -4.03 -12.39
N GLN A 139 -15.87 -4.29 -11.60
CA GLN A 139 -16.14 -5.61 -11.05
C GLN A 139 -16.44 -6.62 -12.16
N ASN A 140 -17.12 -6.19 -13.21
CA ASN A 140 -17.43 -6.98 -14.39
C ASN A 140 -16.28 -7.00 -15.41
N ARG A 141 -15.17 -6.33 -15.12
CA ARG A 141 -13.99 -6.20 -15.99
C ARG A 141 -14.31 -5.57 -17.35
N ASP A 142 -15.31 -4.70 -17.41
CA ASP A 142 -15.69 -4.01 -18.65
C ASP A 142 -14.88 -2.74 -18.84
N VAL A 143 -13.56 -2.93 -19.03
CA VAL A 143 -12.61 -1.82 -19.15
C VAL A 143 -12.87 -0.99 -20.41
N LYS A 144 -13.33 -1.61 -21.49
CA LYS A 144 -13.62 -0.91 -22.75
C LYS A 144 -14.75 0.10 -22.59
N THR A 145 -15.78 -0.24 -21.84
CA THR A 145 -16.88 0.68 -21.55
C THR A 145 -16.40 1.86 -20.72
N LEU A 146 -15.53 1.62 -19.73
CA LEU A 146 -14.93 2.69 -18.93
C LEU A 146 -14.11 3.66 -19.76
N ILE A 147 -13.32 3.17 -20.70
CA ILE A 147 -12.46 3.99 -21.55
C ILE A 147 -13.29 4.85 -22.51
N LYS A 148 -14.42 4.35 -22.97
CA LYS A 148 -15.33 5.07 -23.91
C LYS A 148 -16.21 6.10 -23.22
N ALA A 149 -16.36 6.02 -21.92
CA ALA A 149 -17.24 6.92 -21.16
C ALA A 149 -16.75 8.38 -21.09
#